data_bb23d4d33bfef992ff37a8589439ca5f
#
_entry.id   bb23d4d33bfef992ff37a8589439ca5f
#
_cell.length_a   1.000
_cell.length_b   1.000
_cell.length_c   1.000
_cell.angle_alpha   90.00
_cell.angle_beta   90.00
_cell.angle_gamma   90.00
#
_symmetry.space_group_name_H-M   'P 1'
#
loop_
_entity.id
_entity.type
_entity.pdbx_description
1 polymer ?
#
loop_
_entity_poly.entity_id
_entity_poly.type
_entity_poly.pdbx_seq_one_letter_code
_entity_poly.pdbx_strand_id
1 'polypeptide(L)'
;MESGFLVSDYLGEYRQKWTDREGKWIHSANQIPTENNYEDIARPALAQAWRSFFDYNPQKGILVMATQLGEALEIYNFTDTTQTVRYGPNGEPQFAISQSEGIPTGIMGFSDVHITDHFIYTVFHGRSFKDIGQAYQRGEDIEDGGRYIYVFDLK
;
A
#
# COMPACT_ATOMS: atom_id res chain seq x y z
N MET A 1 -16.55 -2.91 17.25
CA MET A 1 -16.12 -1.89 16.27
C MET A 1 -17.33 -1.11 15.81
N GLU A 2 -17.27 0.19 15.84
CA GLU A 2 -18.36 1.02 15.34
C GLU A 2 -18.52 0.79 13.83
N SER A 3 -19.75 0.71 13.38
CA SER A 3 -20.06 0.54 11.96
C SER A 3 -19.82 1.85 11.21
N GLY A 4 -18.97 1.82 10.21
CA GLY A 4 -18.62 3.00 9.40
C GLY A 4 -17.78 2.60 8.20
N PHE A 5 -17.03 3.56 7.68
CA PHE A 5 -16.18 3.35 6.51
C PHE A 5 -14.72 3.66 6.81
N LEU A 6 -13.84 2.88 6.21
CA LEU A 6 -12.41 3.17 6.12
C LEU A 6 -12.15 3.81 4.75
N VAL A 7 -11.68 5.04 4.75
CA VAL A 7 -11.51 5.86 3.55
C VAL A 7 -10.05 6.27 3.42
N SER A 8 -9.51 6.22 2.21
CA SER A 8 -8.15 6.69 1.92
C SER A 8 -8.04 8.21 2.06
N ASP A 9 -6.93 8.66 2.63
CA ASP A 9 -6.57 10.08 2.76
C ASP A 9 -5.11 10.29 2.33
N TYR A 10 -4.88 11.16 1.37
CA TYR A 10 -3.56 11.46 0.83
C TYR A 10 -3.05 12.87 1.19
N LEU A 11 -3.82 13.62 1.97
CA LEU A 11 -3.51 15.02 2.27
C LEU A 11 -2.88 15.22 3.64
N GLY A 12 -3.11 14.27 4.57
CA GLY A 12 -2.71 14.38 5.95
C GLY A 12 -1.49 13.54 6.33
N GLU A 13 -1.24 13.48 7.61
CA GLU A 13 -0.20 12.64 8.21
C GLU A 13 -0.53 11.15 8.15
N TYR A 14 -1.82 10.83 8.15
CA TYR A 14 -2.36 9.48 8.12
C TYR A 14 -2.93 9.15 6.76
N ARG A 15 -2.84 7.89 6.35
CA ARG A 15 -3.29 7.44 5.03
C ARG A 15 -4.76 7.06 4.98
N GLN A 16 -5.38 6.79 6.11
CA GLN A 16 -6.80 6.45 6.18
C GLN A 16 -7.52 7.27 7.25
N LYS A 17 -8.83 7.39 7.02
CA LYS A 17 -9.79 7.97 7.96
C LYS A 17 -10.90 6.97 8.23
N TRP A 18 -11.22 6.80 9.50
CA TRP A 18 -12.46 6.16 9.91
C TRP A 18 -13.57 7.19 9.96
N THR A 19 -14.68 6.87 9.31
CA THR A 19 -15.91 7.69 9.33
C THR A 19 -17.06 6.87 9.88
N ASP A 20 -18.08 7.56 10.39
CA ASP A 20 -19.37 6.94 10.67
C ASP A 20 -20.12 6.62 9.35
N ARG A 21 -21.36 6.12 9.48
CA ARG A 21 -22.20 5.79 8.33
C ARG A 21 -22.65 7.00 7.52
N GLU A 22 -22.68 8.18 8.14
CA GLU A 22 -23.01 9.45 7.53
C GLU A 22 -21.80 10.12 6.87
N GLY A 23 -20.62 9.49 6.95
CA GLY A 23 -19.39 10.01 6.38
C GLY A 23 -18.66 11.02 7.27
N LYS A 24 -19.08 11.21 8.51
CA LYS A 24 -18.42 12.09 9.44
C LYS A 24 -17.14 11.45 9.98
N TRP A 25 -16.07 12.23 10.03
CA TRP A 25 -14.77 11.80 10.55
C TRP A 25 -14.87 11.37 12.02
N ILE A 26 -14.28 10.22 12.35
CA ILE A 26 -14.12 9.71 13.70
C ILE A 26 -12.67 9.84 14.14
N HIS A 27 -11.75 9.19 13.43
CA HIS A 27 -10.31 9.29 13.68
C HIS A 27 -9.50 8.94 12.44
N SER A 28 -8.23 9.36 12.43
CA SER A 28 -7.26 9.01 11.40
C SER A 28 -6.43 7.81 11.82
N ALA A 29 -5.96 7.04 10.85
CA ALA A 29 -5.21 5.80 11.09
C ALA A 29 -4.10 5.61 10.06
N ASN A 30 -3.11 4.79 10.45
CA ASN A 30 -2.08 4.24 9.59
C ASN A 30 -1.11 5.29 9.02
N GLN A 31 -0.16 5.69 9.83
CA GLN A 31 0.99 6.46 9.38
C GLN A 31 1.83 5.65 8.40
N ILE A 32 2.60 6.35 7.56
CA ILE A 32 3.54 5.69 6.65
C ILE A 32 4.68 5.10 7.47
N PRO A 33 4.93 3.77 7.38
CA PRO A 33 5.89 3.08 8.24
C PRO A 33 7.32 3.11 7.68
N THR A 34 7.71 4.19 7.02
CA THR A 34 9.05 4.30 6.44
C THR A 34 10.13 4.43 7.50
N GLU A 35 11.26 3.78 7.29
CA GLU A 35 12.48 3.95 8.07
C GLU A 35 13.40 5.05 7.52
N ASN A 36 13.07 5.59 6.34
CA ASN A 36 13.81 6.68 5.72
C ASN A 36 13.37 8.05 6.27
N ASN A 37 14.30 8.99 6.26
CA ASN A 37 13.99 10.38 6.61
C ASN A 37 13.44 11.12 5.38
N TYR A 38 12.16 11.47 5.44
CA TYR A 38 11.45 12.22 4.40
C TYR A 38 10.87 13.53 4.93
N GLU A 39 11.54 14.16 5.90
CA GLU A 39 11.08 15.42 6.52
C GLU A 39 10.92 16.55 5.50
N ASP A 40 11.78 16.57 4.48
CA ASP A 40 11.76 17.59 3.42
C ASP A 40 10.75 17.28 2.29
N ILE A 41 10.05 16.14 2.36
CA ILE A 41 9.11 15.73 1.32
C ILE A 41 7.68 16.09 1.74
N ALA A 42 6.94 16.71 0.82
CA ALA A 42 5.55 17.02 1.04
C ALA A 42 4.73 15.75 1.32
N ARG A 43 3.91 15.76 2.35
CA ARG A 43 3.07 14.63 2.78
C ARG A 43 2.24 14.01 1.65
N PRO A 44 1.58 14.79 0.78
CA PRO A 44 0.83 14.21 -0.34
C PRO A 44 1.69 13.40 -1.31
N ALA A 45 2.91 13.85 -1.61
CA ALA A 45 3.82 13.11 -2.49
C ALA A 45 4.29 11.80 -1.85
N LEU A 46 4.60 11.81 -0.55
CA LEU A 46 4.96 10.61 0.19
C LEU A 46 3.78 9.63 0.28
N ALA A 47 2.58 10.12 0.56
CA ALA A 47 1.37 9.30 0.60
C ALA A 47 1.04 8.70 -0.77
N GLN A 48 1.29 9.42 -1.85
CA GLN A 48 1.13 8.93 -3.22
C GLN A 48 2.12 7.79 -3.52
N ALA A 49 3.38 7.92 -3.11
CA ALA A 49 4.39 6.87 -3.28
C ALA A 49 4.04 5.60 -2.49
N TRP A 50 3.45 5.76 -1.32
CA TRP A 50 3.01 4.67 -0.45
C TRP A 50 1.55 4.26 -0.66
N ARG A 51 0.94 4.65 -1.76
CA ARG A 51 -0.41 4.20 -2.11
C ARG A 51 -0.47 2.68 -2.09
N SER A 52 -1.52 2.15 -1.46
CA SER A 52 -1.68 0.72 -1.25
C SER A 52 -3.09 0.27 -1.59
N PHE A 53 -3.22 -0.96 -2.05
CA PHE A 53 -4.46 -1.69 -1.96
C PHE A 53 -4.65 -2.16 -0.53
N PHE A 54 -5.88 -2.27 -0.08
CA PHE A 54 -6.15 -2.77 1.27
C PHE A 54 -7.41 -3.62 1.31
N ASP A 55 -7.44 -4.52 2.28
CA ASP A 55 -8.61 -5.33 2.62
C ASP A 55 -8.69 -5.48 4.14
N TYR A 56 -9.88 -5.71 4.63
CA TYR A 56 -10.16 -5.73 6.06
C TYR A 56 -10.99 -6.95 6.45
N ASN A 57 -10.54 -7.68 7.47
CA ASN A 57 -11.30 -8.75 8.09
C ASN A 57 -11.97 -8.23 9.38
N PRO A 58 -13.28 -7.98 9.36
CA PRO A 58 -13.98 -7.41 10.52
C PRO A 58 -14.11 -8.38 11.68
N GLN A 59 -14.08 -9.69 11.43
CA GLN A 59 -14.19 -10.70 12.49
C GLN A 59 -12.92 -10.76 13.34
N LYS A 60 -11.77 -10.57 12.71
CA LYS A 60 -10.46 -10.55 13.38
C LYS A 60 -9.96 -9.16 13.73
N GLY A 61 -10.58 -8.11 13.18
CA GLY A 61 -10.10 -6.74 13.35
C GLY A 61 -8.74 -6.50 12.70
N ILE A 62 -8.46 -7.14 11.58
CA ILE A 62 -7.17 -7.05 10.87
C ILE A 62 -7.34 -6.34 9.54
N LEU A 63 -6.58 -5.27 9.35
CA LEU A 63 -6.39 -4.56 8.09
C LEU A 63 -5.07 -4.98 7.47
N VAL A 64 -5.08 -5.28 6.18
CA VAL A 64 -3.87 -5.51 5.39
C VAL A 64 -3.77 -4.47 4.30
N MET A 65 -2.56 -3.98 4.05
CA MET A 65 -2.24 -3.01 3.01
C MET A 65 -1.04 -3.50 2.21
N ALA A 66 -1.17 -3.52 0.90
CA ALA A 66 -0.12 -3.94 -0.01
C ALA A 66 0.25 -2.78 -0.93
N THR A 67 1.50 -2.34 -0.91
CA THR A 67 1.96 -1.17 -1.65
C THR A 67 1.92 -1.37 -3.17
N GLN A 68 1.49 -0.36 -3.90
CA GLN A 68 1.49 -0.38 -5.37
C GLN A 68 2.89 -0.23 -5.96
N LEU A 69 3.84 0.30 -5.18
CA LEU A 69 5.25 0.44 -5.52
C LEU A 69 6.08 -0.35 -4.51
N GLY A 70 7.22 -0.87 -4.94
CA GLY A 70 8.08 -1.64 -4.05
C GLY A 70 7.43 -2.97 -3.63
N GLU A 71 7.78 -3.44 -2.47
CA GLU A 71 7.33 -4.74 -1.97
C GLU A 71 7.14 -4.70 -0.45
N ALA A 72 6.13 -3.97 -0.01
CA ALA A 72 5.78 -3.84 1.40
C ALA A 72 4.34 -4.30 1.66
N LEU A 73 4.19 -5.17 2.64
CA LEU A 73 2.91 -5.64 3.15
C LEU A 73 2.77 -5.22 4.61
N GLU A 74 1.76 -4.44 4.90
CA GLU A 74 1.46 -3.93 6.24
C GLU A 74 0.26 -4.66 6.81
N ILE A 75 0.37 -5.08 8.05
CA ILE A 75 -0.68 -5.79 8.77
C ILE A 75 -0.97 -5.03 10.06
N TYR A 76 -2.17 -4.53 10.20
CA TYR A 76 -2.64 -3.82 11.39
C TYR A 76 -3.67 -4.67 12.11
N ASN A 77 -3.39 -5.01 13.36
CA ASN A 77 -4.36 -5.66 14.23
C ASN A 77 -4.92 -4.61 15.19
N PHE A 78 -6.18 -4.24 14.99
CA PHE A 78 -6.86 -3.24 15.83
C PHE A 78 -7.28 -3.78 17.19
N THR A 79 -7.30 -5.10 17.37
CA THR A 79 -7.66 -5.70 18.66
C THR A 79 -6.55 -5.56 19.70
N ASP A 80 -5.31 -5.82 19.29
CA ASP A 80 -4.13 -5.70 20.14
C ASP A 80 -3.27 -4.46 19.85
N THR A 81 -3.70 -3.62 18.89
CA THR A 81 -3.02 -2.40 18.45
C THR A 81 -1.61 -2.62 17.90
N THR A 82 -1.35 -3.80 17.34
CA THR A 82 -0.05 -4.11 16.72
C THR A 82 -0.01 -3.75 15.25
N GLN A 83 1.17 -3.36 14.80
CA GLN A 83 1.49 -3.13 13.39
C GLN A 83 2.71 -3.97 13.03
N THR A 84 2.60 -4.70 11.94
CA THR A 84 3.72 -5.46 11.37
C THR A 84 3.92 -5.05 9.93
N VAL A 85 5.16 -4.80 9.52
CA VAL A 85 5.53 -4.55 8.13
C VAL A 85 6.46 -5.65 7.66
N ARG A 86 6.10 -6.28 6.55
CA ARG A 86 6.92 -7.29 5.90
C ARG A 86 7.41 -6.75 4.57
N TYR A 87 8.72 -6.80 4.39
CA TYR A 87 9.37 -6.39 3.15
C TYR A 87 9.84 -7.60 2.36
N GLY A 88 9.57 -7.60 1.07
CA GLY A 88 10.26 -8.47 0.13
C GLY A 88 11.63 -7.91 -0.27
N PRO A 89 12.34 -8.58 -1.21
CA PRO A 89 13.69 -8.17 -1.64
C PRO A 89 13.79 -6.75 -2.18
N ASN A 90 12.69 -6.21 -2.71
CA ASN A 90 12.65 -4.87 -3.31
C ASN A 90 12.33 -3.75 -2.28
N GLY A 91 11.98 -4.11 -1.06
CA GLY A 91 11.83 -3.17 0.05
C GLY A 91 10.73 -2.13 -0.11
N GLU A 92 10.97 -0.95 0.45
CA GLU A 92 10.05 0.18 0.43
C GLU A 92 9.80 0.71 -1.00
N PRO A 93 8.66 1.39 -1.23
CA PRO A 93 8.42 2.14 -2.46
C PRO A 93 9.57 3.09 -2.78
N GLN A 94 10.06 3.02 -4.01
CA GLN A 94 11.11 3.91 -4.51
C GLN A 94 10.51 4.96 -5.46
N PHE A 95 10.87 6.22 -5.22
CA PHE A 95 10.33 7.35 -5.97
C PHE A 95 11.32 8.51 -5.99
N ALA A 96 11.17 9.38 -6.97
CA ALA A 96 11.81 10.69 -7.03
C ALA A 96 10.74 11.79 -6.96
N ILE A 97 11.12 12.97 -6.51
CA ILE A 97 10.21 14.11 -6.48
C ILE A 97 10.44 14.96 -7.72
N SER A 98 9.36 15.23 -8.45
CA SER A 98 9.33 16.13 -9.59
C SER A 98 8.07 16.98 -9.55
N GLN A 99 8.21 18.29 -9.53
CA GLN A 99 7.07 19.24 -9.48
C GLN A 99 6.07 18.93 -8.32
N SER A 100 6.61 18.61 -7.16
CA SER A 100 5.84 18.23 -5.96
C SER A 100 5.08 16.90 -6.04
N GLU A 101 5.37 16.09 -7.05
CA GLU A 101 4.79 14.76 -7.23
C GLU A 101 5.83 13.66 -7.01
N GLY A 102 5.39 12.51 -6.49
CA GLY A 102 6.22 11.32 -6.34
C GLY A 102 6.22 10.49 -7.63
N ILE A 103 7.33 10.52 -8.36
CA ILE A 103 7.50 9.76 -9.59
C ILE A 103 8.10 8.39 -9.28
N PRO A 104 7.46 7.27 -9.64
CA PRO A 104 7.99 5.93 -9.40
C PRO A 104 9.31 5.67 -10.09
N THR A 105 10.29 5.14 -9.35
CA THR A 105 11.63 4.83 -9.88
C THR A 105 12.02 3.36 -9.75
N GLY A 106 11.35 2.60 -8.89
CA GLY A 106 11.67 1.19 -8.63
C GLY A 106 10.82 0.21 -9.44
N ILE A 107 10.10 -0.63 -8.74
CA ILE A 107 9.24 -1.66 -9.32
C ILE A 107 7.76 -1.35 -9.11
N MET A 108 6.94 -1.87 -10.01
CA MET A 108 5.51 -2.05 -9.74
C MET A 108 5.36 -3.15 -8.70
N GLY A 109 4.66 -2.86 -7.64
CA GLY A 109 4.47 -3.78 -6.52
C GLY A 109 3.21 -4.62 -6.64
N PHE A 110 2.36 -4.53 -5.64
CA PHE A 110 1.12 -5.28 -5.58
C PHE A 110 0.01 -4.61 -6.40
N SER A 111 -0.83 -5.43 -7.00
CA SER A 111 -2.01 -4.98 -7.75
C SER A 111 -3.34 -5.38 -7.10
N ASP A 112 -3.29 -6.20 -6.05
CA ASP A 112 -4.46 -6.54 -5.24
C ASP A 112 -4.04 -7.21 -3.94
N VAL A 113 -4.94 -7.22 -2.95
CA VAL A 113 -4.79 -7.92 -1.68
C VAL A 113 -6.15 -8.38 -1.17
N HIS A 114 -6.20 -9.58 -0.59
CA HIS A 114 -7.40 -10.13 0.05
C HIS A 114 -7.02 -10.88 1.32
N ILE A 115 -7.74 -10.63 2.41
CA ILE A 115 -7.56 -11.29 3.69
C ILE A 115 -8.71 -12.24 4.00
N THR A 116 -8.36 -13.46 4.41
CA THR A 116 -9.28 -14.44 4.99
C THR A 116 -9.00 -14.60 6.49
N ASP A 117 -9.63 -15.59 7.12
CA ASP A 117 -9.38 -15.87 8.55
C ASP A 117 -7.98 -16.41 8.83
N HIS A 118 -7.32 -16.99 7.83
CA HIS A 118 -6.05 -17.67 8.00
C HIS A 118 -4.92 -17.15 7.12
N PHE A 119 -5.25 -16.57 5.97
CA PHE A 119 -4.28 -16.22 4.94
C PHE A 119 -4.52 -14.83 4.37
N ILE A 120 -3.45 -14.22 3.89
CA ILE A 120 -3.45 -13.03 3.05
C ILE A 120 -3.03 -13.47 1.65
N TYR A 121 -3.85 -13.18 0.67
CA TYR A 121 -3.57 -13.40 -0.75
C TYR A 121 -3.21 -12.07 -1.39
N THR A 122 -2.12 -12.04 -2.15
CA THR A 122 -1.69 -10.84 -2.86
C THR A 122 -1.42 -11.17 -4.31
N VAL A 123 -1.63 -10.19 -5.18
CA VAL A 123 -1.21 -10.24 -6.57
C VAL A 123 -0.04 -9.28 -6.74
N PHE A 124 1.11 -9.80 -7.17
CA PHE A 124 2.36 -9.06 -7.24
C PHE A 124 2.88 -8.99 -8.68
N HIS A 125 3.29 -7.81 -9.11
CA HIS A 125 3.82 -7.58 -10.46
C HIS A 125 5.35 -7.74 -10.50
N GLY A 126 6.08 -6.91 -9.80
CA GLY A 126 7.53 -6.99 -9.62
C GLY A 126 8.39 -6.52 -10.79
N ARG A 127 7.79 -5.98 -11.85
CA ARG A 127 8.53 -5.46 -13.00
C ARG A 127 9.00 -4.05 -12.75
N SER A 128 10.23 -3.72 -13.14
CA SER A 128 10.74 -2.37 -12.97
C SER A 128 10.07 -1.37 -13.93
N PHE A 129 9.90 -0.13 -13.50
CA PHE A 129 9.39 0.93 -14.36
C PHE A 129 10.33 1.21 -15.54
N LYS A 130 11.63 0.99 -15.35
CA LYS A 130 12.62 1.10 -16.42
C LYS A 130 12.38 0.06 -17.52
N ASP A 131 12.13 -1.19 -17.14
CA ASP A 131 11.86 -2.27 -18.10
C ASP A 131 10.53 -2.05 -18.83
N ILE A 132 9.50 -1.59 -18.12
CA ILE A 132 8.21 -1.26 -18.70
C ILE A 132 8.37 -0.13 -19.72
N GLY A 133 9.10 0.93 -19.39
CA GLY A 133 9.37 2.04 -20.30
C GLY A 133 10.15 1.62 -21.56
N GLN A 134 11.14 0.74 -21.41
CA GLN A 134 11.90 0.19 -22.53
C GLN A 134 11.03 -0.70 -23.42
N ALA A 135 10.18 -1.55 -22.84
CA ALA A 135 9.25 -2.38 -23.59
C ALA A 135 8.26 -1.52 -24.40
N TYR A 136 7.73 -0.47 -23.79
CA TYR A 136 6.86 0.49 -24.46
C TYR A 136 7.54 1.15 -25.66
N GLN A 137 8.81 1.59 -25.51
CA GLN A 137 9.57 2.21 -26.60
C GLN A 137 9.84 1.24 -27.77
N ARG A 138 9.93 -0.07 -27.48
CA ARG A 138 10.09 -1.12 -28.51
C ARG A 138 8.77 -1.56 -29.15
N GLY A 139 7.64 -0.99 -28.72
CA GLY A 139 6.30 -1.39 -29.19
C GLY A 139 5.89 -2.80 -28.71
N GLU A 140 6.48 -3.28 -27.62
CA GLU A 140 6.10 -4.56 -27.01
C GLU A 140 4.84 -4.38 -26.19
N ASP A 141 3.99 -5.42 -26.14
CA ASP A 141 2.84 -5.46 -25.27
C ASP A 141 3.33 -5.50 -23.80
N ILE A 142 2.79 -4.58 -23.01
CA ILE A 142 3.03 -4.56 -21.56
C ILE A 142 1.92 -5.40 -20.92
N GLU A 143 2.31 -6.47 -20.23
CA GLU A 143 1.37 -7.28 -19.48
C GLU A 143 0.74 -6.43 -18.36
N ASP A 144 -0.58 -6.30 -18.42
CA ASP A 144 -1.36 -5.66 -17.37
C ASP A 144 -1.58 -6.63 -16.20
N GLY A 145 -1.44 -6.12 -14.98
CA GLY A 145 -1.78 -6.84 -13.77
C GLY A 145 -0.64 -7.63 -13.14
N GLY A 146 -1.02 -8.49 -12.22
CA GLY A 146 -0.07 -9.25 -11.42
C GLY A 146 0.47 -10.49 -12.13
N ARG A 147 1.74 -10.78 -11.88
CA ARG A 147 2.45 -11.94 -12.44
C ARG A 147 2.52 -13.10 -11.46
N TYR A 148 2.45 -12.81 -10.16
CA TYR A 148 2.60 -13.78 -9.08
C TYR A 148 1.50 -13.63 -8.05
N ILE A 149 1.07 -14.74 -7.49
CA ILE A 149 0.22 -14.76 -6.31
C ILE A 149 1.07 -15.20 -5.13
N TYR A 150 1.19 -14.33 -4.13
CA TYR A 150 1.82 -14.68 -2.87
C TYR A 150 0.75 -14.92 -1.80
N VAL A 151 1.00 -15.93 -0.99
CA VAL A 151 0.12 -16.30 0.12
C VAL A 151 0.91 -16.22 1.43
N PHE A 152 0.42 -15.42 2.35
CA PHE A 152 1.03 -15.23 3.66
C PHE A 152 0.13 -15.84 4.74
N ASP A 153 0.73 -16.56 5.66
CA ASP A 153 0.04 -17.09 6.84
C ASP A 153 -0.14 -15.97 7.87
N LEU A 154 -1.33 -15.89 8.47
CA LEU A 154 -1.64 -14.93 9.55
C LEU A 154 -1.15 -15.37 10.93
N LYS A 155 -0.52 -16.54 11.04
CA LYS A 155 0.05 -17.01 12.30
C LYS A 155 1.32 -16.28 12.70
#